data_faae24481258bc3afd323ac2fa59601b
#
_entry.id   faae24481258bc3afd323ac2fa59601b
#
_cell.length_a   1.000
_cell.length_b   1.000
_cell.length_c   1.000
_cell.angle_alpha   90.00
_cell.angle_beta   90.00
_cell.angle_gamma   90.00
#
_symmetry.space_group_name_H-M   'P 1'
#
loop_
_entity.id
_entity.type
_entity.pdbx_description
1 polymer ?
#
loop_
_entity_poly.entity_id
_entity_poly.type
_entity_poly.pdbx_seq_one_letter_code
_entity_poly.pdbx_strand_id
1 'polypeptide(L)'
;MSEEGFVLIGDSSDGHFPATSFHVYTLARKRFYCLDLGGLTESRGSSAGQKVYPTVADLPTEHSDLALIWVSKGAARRAVEAAHEAGCRRVWFSFLTTEPGAVERARELGLEIVELGRCPVAYLGREQVPTGCRIHMGSMKLTGTWQRPPQTDANVRRRELV
;
A
#
# COMPACT_ATOMS: atom_id res chain seq x y z
N MET A 1 5.69 -12.00 19.19
CA MET A 1 4.64 -11.29 18.46
C MET A 1 4.75 -11.74 17.01
N SER A 2 3.75 -12.44 16.47
CA SER A 2 3.72 -12.75 15.04
C SER A 2 3.56 -11.41 14.31
N GLU A 3 4.53 -11.07 13.46
CA GLU A 3 4.36 -9.93 12.55
C GLU A 3 3.27 -10.31 11.55
N GLU A 4 2.05 -9.87 11.84
CA GLU A 4 0.93 -10.05 10.94
C GLU A 4 1.17 -9.19 9.68
N GLY A 5 1.07 -9.82 8.50
CA GLY A 5 1.27 -9.11 7.25
C GLY A 5 0.13 -8.13 6.95
N PHE A 6 0.44 -6.95 6.45
CA PHE A 6 -0.58 -6.02 5.97
C PHE A 6 -1.14 -6.44 4.60
N VAL A 7 -2.30 -5.91 4.21
CA VAL A 7 -2.90 -6.12 2.89
C VAL A 7 -2.46 -5.00 1.95
N LEU A 8 -1.85 -5.36 0.81
CA LEU A 8 -1.50 -4.42 -0.26
C LEU A 8 -2.52 -4.55 -1.38
N ILE A 9 -3.30 -3.50 -1.64
CA ILE A 9 -4.38 -3.53 -2.64
C ILE A 9 -3.94 -2.81 -3.91
N GLY A 10 -3.98 -3.52 -5.03
CA GLY A 10 -3.72 -3.03 -6.37
C GLY A 10 -4.88 -3.30 -7.34
N ASP A 11 -4.77 -2.77 -8.56
CA ASP A 11 -5.72 -3.02 -9.64
C ASP A 11 -5.00 -3.15 -10.98
N SER A 12 -4.83 -4.37 -11.44
CA SER A 12 -4.18 -4.66 -12.73
C SER A 12 -5.05 -4.37 -13.93
N SER A 13 -6.37 -4.21 -13.74
CA SER A 13 -7.31 -3.96 -14.84
C SER A 13 -7.14 -2.59 -15.47
N ASP A 14 -6.61 -1.61 -14.72
CA ASP A 14 -6.31 -0.26 -15.19
C ASP A 14 -4.80 0.07 -15.22
N GLY A 15 -3.95 -0.95 -15.15
CA GLY A 15 -2.49 -0.81 -15.18
C GLY A 15 -1.86 -0.39 -13.84
N HIS A 16 -2.60 -0.40 -12.74
CA HIS A 16 -2.11 0.00 -11.41
C HIS A 16 -1.78 -1.20 -10.52
N PHE A 17 -1.23 -2.28 -11.08
CA PHE A 17 -0.64 -3.31 -10.24
C PHE A 17 0.61 -2.78 -9.52
N PRO A 18 0.72 -2.94 -8.19
CA PRO A 18 1.78 -2.30 -7.40
C PRO A 18 3.11 -3.06 -7.46
N ALA A 19 3.60 -3.39 -8.66
CA ALA A 19 4.80 -4.20 -8.87
C ALA A 19 6.03 -3.64 -8.16
N THR A 20 6.22 -2.33 -8.17
CA THR A 20 7.34 -1.68 -7.47
C THR A 20 7.21 -1.80 -5.96
N SER A 21 6.03 -1.54 -5.40
CA SER A 21 5.78 -1.69 -3.95
C SER A 21 5.93 -3.14 -3.52
N PHE A 22 5.43 -4.08 -4.30
CA PHE A 22 5.57 -5.51 -4.07
C PHE A 22 7.06 -5.90 -3.99
N HIS A 23 7.86 -5.44 -4.95
CA HIS A 23 9.31 -5.70 -4.96
C HIS A 23 10.02 -5.08 -3.74
N VAL A 24 9.70 -3.84 -3.41
CA VAL A 24 10.26 -3.13 -2.25
C VAL A 24 10.00 -3.89 -0.95
N TYR A 25 8.76 -4.28 -0.69
CA TYR A 25 8.41 -4.98 0.54
C TYR A 25 9.02 -6.38 0.63
N THR A 26 9.14 -7.07 -0.52
CA THR A 26 9.85 -8.36 -0.58
C THR A 26 11.32 -8.18 -0.20
N LEU A 27 12.01 -7.18 -0.75
CA LEU A 27 13.41 -6.89 -0.41
C LEU A 27 13.57 -6.43 1.04
N ALA A 28 12.64 -5.64 1.56
CA ALA A 28 12.62 -5.19 2.95
C ALA A 28 12.23 -6.29 3.94
N ARG A 29 11.94 -7.50 3.45
CA ARG A 29 11.46 -8.65 4.24
C ARG A 29 10.21 -8.34 5.06
N LYS A 30 9.36 -7.45 4.56
CA LYS A 30 8.07 -7.16 5.16
C LYS A 30 7.08 -8.27 4.82
N ARG A 31 6.26 -8.63 5.77
CA ARG A 31 5.17 -9.57 5.53
C ARG A 31 3.95 -8.80 4.99
N PHE A 32 3.44 -9.23 3.86
CA PHE A 32 2.26 -8.62 3.24
C PHE A 32 1.55 -9.61 2.32
N TYR A 33 0.29 -9.31 2.03
CA TYR A 33 -0.56 -10.08 1.13
C TYR A 33 -1.10 -9.15 0.06
N CYS A 34 -0.78 -9.41 -1.21
CA CYS A 34 -1.24 -8.57 -2.32
C CYS A 34 -2.61 -9.03 -2.81
N LEU A 35 -3.61 -8.17 -2.65
CA LEU A 35 -4.94 -8.31 -3.24
C LEU A 35 -4.98 -7.51 -4.53
N ASP A 36 -5.35 -8.13 -5.65
CA ASP A 36 -5.51 -7.46 -6.93
C ASP A 36 -6.97 -7.41 -7.37
N LEU A 37 -7.53 -6.22 -7.42
CA LEU A 37 -8.92 -5.99 -7.85
C LEU A 37 -9.17 -6.33 -9.32
N GLY A 38 -8.10 -6.46 -10.11
CA GLY A 38 -8.12 -6.92 -11.49
C GLY A 38 -8.10 -8.44 -11.66
N GLY A 39 -7.96 -9.20 -10.55
CA GLY A 39 -8.06 -10.65 -10.54
C GLY A 39 -6.78 -11.41 -10.88
N LEU A 40 -5.60 -10.80 -10.74
CA LEU A 40 -4.34 -11.53 -10.89
C LEU A 40 -4.15 -12.55 -9.76
N THR A 41 -3.53 -13.68 -10.12
CA THR A 41 -3.12 -14.74 -9.18
C THR A 41 -1.62 -14.78 -8.94
N GLU A 42 -0.84 -14.11 -9.80
CA GLU A 42 0.61 -13.99 -9.71
C GLU A 42 1.07 -12.57 -9.98
N SER A 43 2.12 -12.16 -9.28
CA SER A 43 2.75 -10.85 -9.46
C SER A 43 3.44 -10.73 -10.82
N ARG A 44 3.55 -9.49 -11.30
CA ARG A 44 4.19 -9.11 -12.57
C ARG A 44 5.42 -8.24 -12.34
N GLY A 45 6.22 -8.06 -13.40
CA GLY A 45 7.38 -7.18 -13.36
C GLY A 45 8.54 -7.78 -12.56
N SER A 46 9.19 -6.96 -11.75
CA SER A 46 10.39 -7.32 -10.97
C SER A 46 10.17 -8.37 -9.89
N SER A 47 8.94 -8.69 -9.55
CA SER A 47 8.56 -9.72 -8.55
C SER A 47 7.69 -10.83 -9.15
N ALA A 48 7.77 -11.05 -10.47
CA ALA A 48 6.98 -12.06 -11.18
C ALA A 48 7.03 -13.44 -10.50
N GLY A 49 5.88 -14.15 -10.55
CA GLY A 49 5.76 -15.50 -10.03
C GLY A 49 5.42 -15.60 -8.53
N GLN A 50 5.25 -14.48 -7.83
CA GLN A 50 4.81 -14.51 -6.44
C GLN A 50 3.28 -14.46 -6.33
N LYS A 51 2.74 -15.09 -5.28
CA LYS A 51 1.30 -15.22 -5.09
C LYS A 51 0.61 -13.86 -4.93
N VAL A 52 -0.47 -13.68 -5.66
CA VAL A 52 -1.41 -12.57 -5.56
C VAL A 52 -2.81 -13.15 -5.32
N TYR A 53 -3.62 -12.48 -4.56
CA TYR A 53 -4.96 -12.92 -4.22
C TYR A 53 -5.98 -12.17 -5.09
N PRO A 54 -6.79 -12.89 -5.90
CA PRO A 54 -7.72 -12.24 -6.84
C PRO A 54 -9.01 -11.75 -6.17
N THR A 55 -9.32 -12.26 -4.98
CA THR A 55 -10.51 -11.86 -4.21
C THR A 55 -10.20 -11.73 -2.72
N VAL A 56 -11.04 -11.01 -2.00
CA VAL A 56 -10.95 -10.90 -0.54
C VAL A 56 -11.08 -12.27 0.13
N ALA A 57 -11.97 -13.14 -0.39
CA ALA A 57 -12.19 -14.47 0.16
C ALA A 57 -10.95 -15.38 0.08
N ASP A 58 -10.02 -15.10 -0.84
CA ASP A 58 -8.79 -15.87 -0.99
C ASP A 58 -7.68 -15.42 -0.03
N LEU A 59 -7.83 -14.23 0.61
CA LEU A 59 -6.83 -13.72 1.54
C LEU A 59 -6.68 -14.63 2.76
N PRO A 60 -5.46 -14.83 3.28
CA PRO A 60 -5.27 -15.46 4.57
C PRO A 60 -5.93 -14.66 5.70
N THR A 61 -6.51 -15.36 6.67
CA THR A 61 -7.18 -14.75 7.82
C THR A 61 -6.20 -14.12 8.83
N GLU A 62 -4.92 -14.47 8.74
CA GLU A 62 -3.87 -14.02 9.66
C GLU A 62 -3.22 -12.68 9.25
N HIS A 63 -3.82 -11.93 8.33
CA HIS A 63 -3.32 -10.59 8.01
C HIS A 63 -3.64 -9.57 9.11
N SER A 64 -2.85 -8.51 9.16
CA SER A 64 -3.11 -7.39 10.08
C SER A 64 -4.35 -6.58 9.65
N ASP A 65 -4.78 -5.66 10.50
CA ASP A 65 -5.90 -4.77 10.23
C ASP A 65 -5.57 -3.55 9.35
N LEU A 66 -4.37 -3.52 8.73
CA LEU A 66 -3.90 -2.45 7.86
C LEU A 66 -4.02 -2.83 6.39
N ALA A 67 -4.66 -1.98 5.59
CA ALA A 67 -4.62 -2.04 4.13
C ALA A 67 -3.83 -0.86 3.55
N LEU A 68 -2.87 -1.15 2.69
CA LEU A 68 -2.18 -0.18 1.84
C LEU A 68 -2.87 -0.13 0.48
N ILE A 69 -3.41 1.01 0.10
CA ILE A 69 -4.16 1.19 -1.15
C ILE A 69 -3.24 1.82 -2.19
N TRP A 70 -2.99 1.10 -3.29
CA TRP A 70 -2.25 1.54 -4.46
C TRP A 70 -3.02 1.23 -5.72
N VAL A 71 -3.96 2.09 -6.08
CA VAL A 71 -4.84 1.95 -7.24
C VAL A 71 -5.02 3.30 -7.93
N SER A 72 -5.61 3.34 -9.12
CA SER A 72 -6.05 4.59 -9.72
C SER A 72 -7.13 5.27 -8.86
N LYS A 73 -7.31 6.57 -9.05
CA LYS A 73 -8.36 7.31 -8.33
C LYS A 73 -9.75 6.71 -8.56
N GLY A 74 -10.05 6.26 -9.79
CA GLY A 74 -11.35 5.65 -10.12
C GLY A 74 -11.60 4.32 -9.40
N ALA A 75 -10.57 3.60 -8.99
CA ALA A 75 -10.68 2.34 -8.25
C ALA A 75 -10.56 2.49 -6.73
N ALA A 76 -10.22 3.70 -6.23
CA ALA A 76 -9.92 3.92 -4.82
C ALA A 76 -11.10 3.57 -3.88
N ARG A 77 -12.32 3.89 -4.27
CA ARG A 77 -13.53 3.54 -3.49
C ARG A 77 -13.70 2.02 -3.39
N ARG A 78 -13.51 1.30 -4.49
CA ARG A 78 -13.56 -0.17 -4.53
C ARG A 78 -12.50 -0.80 -3.64
N ALA A 79 -11.30 -0.22 -3.63
CA ALA A 79 -10.21 -0.68 -2.77
C ALA A 79 -10.52 -0.47 -1.27
N VAL A 80 -11.17 0.63 -0.91
CA VAL A 80 -11.65 0.89 0.47
C VAL A 80 -12.68 -0.15 0.88
N GLU A 81 -13.64 -0.46 0.01
CA GLU A 81 -14.66 -1.48 0.27
C GLU A 81 -14.05 -2.87 0.44
N ALA A 82 -13.08 -3.24 -0.41
CA ALA A 82 -12.34 -4.48 -0.28
C ALA A 82 -11.52 -4.55 1.01
N ALA A 83 -10.88 -3.45 1.43
CA ALA A 83 -10.17 -3.38 2.70
C ALA A 83 -11.12 -3.64 3.90
N HIS A 84 -12.29 -3.02 3.88
CA HIS A 84 -13.31 -3.24 4.91
C HIS A 84 -13.83 -4.68 4.90
N GLU A 85 -14.14 -5.24 3.73
CA GLU A 85 -14.58 -6.64 3.57
C GLU A 85 -13.51 -7.62 4.08
N ALA A 86 -12.23 -7.33 3.87
CA ALA A 86 -11.12 -8.11 4.39
C ALA A 86 -10.97 -8.03 5.93
N GLY A 87 -11.75 -7.19 6.62
CA GLY A 87 -11.66 -7.00 8.07
C GLY A 87 -10.58 -6.00 8.50
N CYS A 88 -9.98 -5.26 7.57
CA CYS A 88 -9.07 -4.18 7.92
C CYS A 88 -9.84 -3.05 8.63
N ARG A 89 -9.20 -2.42 9.60
CA ARG A 89 -9.72 -1.26 10.33
C ARG A 89 -8.96 0.01 10.02
N ARG A 90 -7.80 -0.12 9.39
CA ARG A 90 -6.90 0.98 9.06
C ARG A 90 -6.59 0.97 7.56
N VAL A 91 -6.59 2.15 6.94
CA VAL A 91 -6.25 2.32 5.53
C VAL A 91 -5.17 3.37 5.34
N TRP A 92 -4.26 3.09 4.44
CA TRP A 92 -3.22 3.97 3.98
C TRP A 92 -3.41 4.23 2.48
N PHE A 93 -3.74 5.46 2.12
CA PHE A 93 -3.79 5.85 0.72
C PHE A 93 -2.38 6.23 0.25
N SER A 94 -1.85 5.48 -0.69
CA SER A 94 -0.53 5.73 -1.25
C SER A 94 -0.53 6.93 -2.21
N PHE A 95 0.61 7.20 -2.82
CA PHE A 95 0.80 8.31 -3.75
C PHE A 95 -0.14 8.19 -4.96
N LEU A 96 -0.80 9.29 -5.33
CA LEU A 96 -1.77 9.41 -6.44
C LEU A 96 -3.05 8.57 -6.33
N THR A 97 -3.30 7.91 -5.20
CA THR A 97 -4.52 7.10 -5.01
C THR A 97 -5.62 7.85 -4.26
N THR A 98 -5.31 8.99 -3.66
CA THR A 98 -6.28 9.75 -2.86
C THR A 98 -7.36 10.37 -3.75
N GLU A 99 -8.62 10.01 -3.46
CA GLU A 99 -9.82 10.50 -4.11
C GLU A 99 -10.85 10.84 -3.02
N PRO A 100 -11.49 12.04 -3.06
CA PRO A 100 -12.38 12.51 -1.98
C PRO A 100 -13.50 11.53 -1.63
N GLY A 101 -14.17 10.95 -2.62
CA GLY A 101 -15.25 9.98 -2.40
C GLY A 101 -14.78 8.68 -1.75
N ALA A 102 -13.54 8.23 -2.02
CA ALA A 102 -12.94 7.08 -1.35
C ALA A 102 -12.58 7.39 0.10
N VAL A 103 -12.08 8.60 0.37
CA VAL A 103 -11.78 9.06 1.73
C VAL A 103 -13.06 9.16 2.57
N GLU A 104 -14.12 9.71 2.00
CA GLU A 104 -15.43 9.78 2.66
C GLU A 104 -15.97 8.38 2.92
N ARG A 105 -15.89 7.49 1.93
CA ARG A 105 -16.32 6.09 2.08
C ARG A 105 -15.55 5.36 3.20
N ALA A 106 -14.26 5.59 3.32
CA ALA A 106 -13.47 5.01 4.41
C ALA A 106 -14.01 5.47 5.79
N ARG A 107 -14.35 6.76 5.92
CA ARG A 107 -14.95 7.30 7.16
C ARG A 107 -16.33 6.73 7.46
N GLU A 108 -17.19 6.61 6.43
CA GLU A 108 -18.52 5.99 6.56
C GLU A 108 -18.44 4.55 7.07
N LEU A 109 -17.42 3.79 6.62
CA LEU A 109 -17.17 2.42 7.04
C LEU A 109 -16.43 2.33 8.38
N GLY A 110 -16.12 3.46 9.03
CA GLY A 110 -15.43 3.49 10.32
C GLY A 110 -13.95 3.13 10.24
N LEU A 111 -13.33 3.22 9.05
CA LEU A 111 -11.90 2.94 8.88
C LEU A 111 -11.05 4.12 9.35
N GLU A 112 -10.01 3.84 10.11
CA GLU A 112 -8.99 4.83 10.47
C GLU A 112 -8.10 5.11 9.26
N ILE A 113 -7.96 6.38 8.89
CA ILE A 113 -7.07 6.80 7.81
C ILE A 113 -5.70 7.12 8.39
N VAL A 114 -4.74 6.24 8.18
CA VAL A 114 -3.36 6.37 8.69
C VAL A 114 -2.57 7.42 7.92
N GLU A 115 -2.74 7.47 6.60
CA GLU A 115 -2.03 8.39 5.72
C GLU A 115 -2.85 8.69 4.46
N LEU A 116 -2.70 9.91 3.93
CA LEU A 116 -3.35 10.38 2.72
C LEU A 116 -2.31 10.85 1.69
N GLY A 117 -2.09 10.02 0.66
CA GLY A 117 -1.33 10.43 -0.53
C GLY A 117 0.19 10.36 -0.39
N ARG A 118 0.74 9.80 0.70
CA ARG A 118 2.19 9.60 0.83
C ARG A 118 2.57 8.14 0.63
N CYS A 119 3.57 7.90 -0.23
CA CYS A 119 4.07 6.55 -0.47
C CYS A 119 4.65 5.95 0.82
N PRO A 120 4.25 4.73 1.21
CA PRO A 120 4.78 4.06 2.41
C PRO A 120 6.31 3.89 2.37
N VAL A 121 6.89 3.73 1.18
CA VAL A 121 8.34 3.62 0.98
C VAL A 121 9.11 4.81 1.55
N ALA A 122 8.48 5.99 1.63
CA ALA A 122 9.08 7.18 2.25
C ALA A 122 9.36 7.04 3.75
N TYR A 123 8.73 6.06 4.38
CA TYR A 123 8.90 5.74 5.82
C TYR A 123 9.92 4.64 6.07
N LEU A 124 10.33 3.88 5.05
CA LEU A 124 11.35 2.84 5.17
C LEU A 124 12.75 3.44 5.41
N GLY A 125 13.61 2.70 6.07
CA GLY A 125 15.03 3.03 6.20
C GLY A 125 15.71 3.09 4.83
N ARG A 126 16.74 3.93 4.70
CA ARG A 126 17.45 4.12 3.43
C ARG A 126 18.04 2.80 2.88
N GLU A 127 18.48 1.93 3.77
CA GLU A 127 19.02 0.59 3.47
C GLU A 127 17.95 -0.37 2.91
N GLN A 128 16.68 -0.14 3.23
CA GLN A 128 15.54 -0.95 2.79
C GLN A 128 14.98 -0.51 1.44
N VAL A 129 15.42 0.63 0.93
CA VAL A 129 14.88 1.23 -0.29
C VAL A 129 15.75 0.86 -1.50
N PRO A 130 15.19 0.19 -2.53
CA PRO A 130 15.92 -0.15 -3.76
C PRO A 130 16.45 1.07 -4.50
N THR A 131 17.52 0.89 -5.26
CA THR A 131 18.20 1.97 -6.01
C THR A 131 17.23 2.74 -6.92
N GLY A 132 16.34 2.04 -7.63
CA GLY A 132 15.33 2.69 -8.49
C GLY A 132 14.40 3.64 -7.72
N CYS A 133 13.93 3.22 -6.54
CA CYS A 133 13.12 4.08 -5.67
C CYS A 133 13.93 5.25 -5.10
N ARG A 134 15.23 5.06 -4.81
CA ARG A 134 16.11 6.16 -4.37
C ARG A 134 16.28 7.22 -5.45
N ILE A 135 16.45 6.81 -6.70
CA ILE A 135 16.54 7.72 -7.86
C ILE A 135 15.23 8.48 -8.02
N HIS A 136 14.09 7.78 -7.98
CA HIS A 136 12.77 8.40 -8.08
C HIS A 136 12.54 9.41 -6.94
N MET A 137 12.81 9.03 -5.69
CA MET A 137 12.73 9.96 -4.56
C MET A 137 13.68 11.15 -4.69
N GLY A 138 14.86 10.94 -5.26
CA GLY A 138 15.82 12.00 -5.56
C GLY A 138 15.27 13.01 -6.56
N SER A 139 14.68 12.54 -7.66
CA SER A 139 14.05 13.41 -8.66
C SER A 139 12.87 14.20 -8.10
N MET A 140 12.04 13.55 -7.28
CA MET A 140 10.92 14.22 -6.61
C MET A 140 11.38 15.29 -5.60
N LYS A 141 12.52 15.11 -4.94
CA LYS A 141 13.12 16.15 -4.09
C LYS A 141 13.54 17.36 -4.91
N LEU A 142 14.18 17.14 -6.06
CA LEU A 142 14.62 18.23 -6.94
C LEU A 142 13.45 19.06 -7.47
N THR A 143 12.30 18.43 -7.69
CA THR A 143 11.06 19.09 -8.14
C THR A 143 10.23 19.68 -6.99
N GLY A 144 10.66 19.50 -5.74
CA GLY A 144 9.92 19.96 -4.56
C GLY A 144 8.64 19.17 -4.24
N THR A 145 8.41 18.08 -4.98
CA THR A 145 7.18 17.26 -4.82
C THR A 145 7.30 16.20 -3.74
N TRP A 146 8.48 16.01 -3.16
CA TRP A 146 8.69 15.04 -2.10
C TRP A 146 9.45 15.63 -0.91
N GLN A 147 8.96 15.40 0.28
CA GLN A 147 9.66 15.69 1.52
C GLN A 147 9.68 14.44 2.40
N ARG A 148 10.84 14.16 3.01
CA ARG A 148 10.94 13.09 3.98
C ARG A 148 10.01 13.41 5.16
N PRO A 149 9.18 12.46 5.63
CA PRO A 149 8.34 12.69 6.79
C PRO A 149 9.18 13.14 7.99
N PRO A 150 8.80 14.23 8.68
CA PRO A 150 9.50 14.70 9.86
C PRO A 150 9.45 13.64 10.99
N GLN A 151 10.36 13.74 11.96
CA GLN A 151 10.43 12.86 13.13
C GLN A 151 9.38 13.31 14.17
N THR A 152 8.11 13.02 13.91
CA THR A 152 7.00 13.20 14.86
C THR A 152 6.55 11.84 15.38
N ASP A 153 5.90 11.81 16.56
CA ASP A 153 5.39 10.55 17.14
C ASP A 153 4.42 9.84 16.18
N ALA A 154 3.59 10.61 15.46
CA ALA A 154 2.69 10.06 14.44
C ALA A 154 3.46 9.38 13.29
N ASN A 155 4.56 9.96 12.84
CA ASN A 155 5.37 9.39 11.76
C ASN A 155 6.25 8.23 12.26
N VAL A 156 6.67 8.23 13.52
CA VAL A 156 7.31 7.06 14.15
C VAL A 156 6.35 5.87 14.13
N ARG A 157 5.11 6.06 14.60
CA ARG A 157 4.07 5.01 14.54
C ARG A 157 3.79 4.52 13.12
N ARG A 158 3.75 5.42 12.12
CA ARG A 158 3.59 5.03 10.71
C ARG A 158 4.75 4.17 10.20
N ARG A 159 5.99 4.42 10.64
CA ARG A 159 7.15 3.59 10.29
C ARG A 159 7.07 2.18 10.85
N GLU A 160 6.43 2.02 11.99
CA GLU A 160 6.23 0.70 12.61
C GLU A 160 5.20 -0.15 11.87
N LEU A 161 4.30 0.49 11.11
CA LEU A 161 3.24 -0.18 10.37
C LEU A 161 3.71 -0.74 9.01
N VAL A 162 4.77 -0.19 8.41
CA VAL A 162 5.23 -0.49 7.05
C VAL A 162 6.66 -0.97 6.96
#